data_fcd7b3e17e31a2bd4e38de24a7bb3774
#
_entry.id   fcd7b3e17e31a2bd4e38de24a7bb3774
#
_cell.length_a   1.000
_cell.length_b   1.000
_cell.length_c   1.000
_cell.angle_alpha   90.00
_cell.angle_beta   90.00
_cell.angle_gamma   90.00
#
_symmetry.space_group_name_H-M   'P 1'
#
loop_
_entity.id
_entity.type
_entity.pdbx_description
1 polymer ?
#
loop_
_entity_poly.entity_id
_entity_poly.type
_entity_poly.pdbx_seq_one_letter_code
_entity_poly.pdbx_strand_id
1 'polypeptide(L)'
;MHAKKRGVTKSRVERARLREKPQQIADELRRLIVSGKLSEGESLGHEPDLVERFGVSRPSLREALRILEAEGLISVVRGMLGGIVVHKPDERMTARTAALVLQARNVSLADVFEARSLLEPIAVRVVASSRSRRSAAAELRQLIRDEVRLIMDPDGFGPANARFHEHLVALAGNQTLTIVAQMLNEVVARAVTAISKTGAIRDSAATRRRAIRSQERLVSLIAAGKAAAAEAHWRTHMTIVGRVLLAQRARTVIDLMHHD
;
A
#
# COMPACT_ATOMS: atom_id res chain seq x y z
N MET A 1 -32.03 15.49 49.63
CA MET A 1 -31.05 14.58 49.03
C MET A 1 -31.12 14.59 47.50
N HIS A 2 -31.24 15.77 46.78
CA HIS A 2 -31.49 15.87 45.34
C HIS A 2 -30.52 16.74 44.53
N ALA A 3 -29.49 17.34 45.16
CA ALA A 3 -28.60 18.30 44.47
C ALA A 3 -27.34 17.67 43.81
N LYS A 4 -26.93 16.45 44.20
CA LYS A 4 -25.68 15.81 43.70
C LYS A 4 -25.77 15.15 42.33
N LYS A 5 -26.96 14.81 41.82
CA LYS A 5 -27.11 14.12 40.51
C LYS A 5 -27.05 15.05 39.30
N ARG A 6 -27.36 16.35 39.43
CA ARG A 6 -27.35 17.30 38.28
C ARG A 6 -25.93 17.75 37.87
N GLY A 7 -24.98 17.80 38.80
CA GLY A 7 -23.60 18.21 38.49
C GLY A 7 -22.80 17.16 37.69
N VAL A 8 -23.04 15.89 37.96
CA VAL A 8 -22.33 14.79 37.29
C VAL A 8 -22.76 14.62 35.82
N THR A 9 -24.04 14.88 35.51
CA THR A 9 -24.56 14.75 34.14
C THR A 9 -24.08 15.89 33.23
N LYS A 10 -24.04 17.13 33.72
CA LYS A 10 -23.49 18.28 32.98
C LYS A 10 -22.02 18.08 32.64
N SER A 11 -21.21 17.64 33.57
CA SER A 11 -19.76 17.43 33.37
C SER A 11 -19.49 16.29 32.35
N ARG A 12 -20.34 15.28 32.30
CA ARG A 12 -20.21 14.16 31.35
C ARG A 12 -20.59 14.55 29.94
N VAL A 13 -21.64 15.35 29.76
CA VAL A 13 -22.06 15.89 28.44
C VAL A 13 -21.04 16.91 27.93
N GLU A 14 -20.49 17.74 28.81
CA GLU A 14 -19.47 18.74 28.46
C GLU A 14 -18.15 18.07 28.07
N ARG A 15 -17.73 17.01 28.78
CA ARG A 15 -16.58 16.17 28.40
C ARG A 15 -16.82 15.40 27.09
N ALA A 16 -18.03 14.96 26.80
CA ALA A 16 -18.38 14.35 25.53
C ALA A 16 -18.25 15.37 24.39
N ARG A 17 -18.82 16.57 24.51
CA ARG A 17 -18.71 17.67 23.54
C ARG A 17 -17.25 18.11 23.31
N LEU A 18 -16.41 18.11 24.35
CA LEU A 18 -14.98 18.42 24.22
C LEU A 18 -14.20 17.35 23.48
N ARG A 19 -14.65 16.07 23.53
CA ARG A 19 -14.07 14.97 22.76
C ARG A 19 -14.56 14.92 21.29
N GLU A 20 -15.73 15.45 21.00
CA GLU A 20 -16.30 15.49 19.65
C GLU A 20 -15.61 16.53 18.74
N LYS A 21 -15.14 17.66 19.31
CA LYS A 21 -14.51 18.72 18.52
C LYS A 21 -13.25 18.30 17.74
N PRO A 22 -12.27 17.60 18.35
CA PRO A 22 -11.11 17.10 17.58
C PRO A 22 -11.50 16.17 16.45
N GLN A 23 -12.44 15.26 16.68
CA GLN A 23 -12.93 14.34 15.67
C GLN A 23 -13.63 15.07 14.52
N GLN A 24 -14.46 16.07 14.81
CA GLN A 24 -15.14 16.88 13.80
C GLN A 24 -14.15 17.63 12.89
N ILE A 25 -13.08 18.20 13.47
CA ILE A 25 -12.02 18.86 12.71
C ILE A 25 -11.29 17.84 11.82
N ALA A 26 -10.93 16.68 12.38
CA ALA A 26 -10.26 15.62 11.64
C ALA A 26 -11.17 15.13 10.48
N ASP A 27 -12.46 14.95 10.72
CA ASP A 27 -13.42 14.52 9.70
C ASP A 27 -13.61 15.55 8.58
N GLU A 28 -13.55 16.84 8.91
CA GLU A 28 -13.61 17.92 7.92
C GLU A 28 -12.37 17.95 7.05
N LEU A 29 -11.19 17.96 7.64
CA LEU A 29 -9.92 17.92 6.91
C LEU A 29 -9.79 16.63 6.08
N ARG A 30 -10.15 15.48 6.64
CA ARG A 30 -10.17 14.19 5.91
C ARG A 30 -11.05 14.27 4.66
N ARG A 31 -12.28 14.85 4.77
CA ARG A 31 -13.15 15.03 3.62
C ARG A 31 -12.52 15.93 2.55
N LEU A 32 -11.84 17.00 2.94
CA LEU A 32 -11.15 17.90 2.01
C LEU A 32 -9.99 17.20 1.29
N ILE A 33 -9.20 16.40 2.01
CA ILE A 33 -8.09 15.62 1.45
C ILE A 33 -8.61 14.54 0.49
N VAL A 34 -9.54 13.71 0.94
CA VAL A 34 -10.09 12.60 0.15
C VAL A 34 -10.85 13.10 -1.10
N SER A 35 -11.53 14.25 -1.00
CA SER A 35 -12.20 14.86 -2.15
C SER A 35 -11.27 15.58 -3.13
N GLY A 36 -9.96 15.65 -2.82
CA GLY A 36 -8.97 16.35 -3.66
C GLY A 36 -9.03 17.88 -3.59
N LYS A 37 -9.81 18.46 -2.67
CA LYS A 37 -9.83 19.90 -2.43
C LYS A 37 -8.55 20.40 -1.73
N LEU A 38 -7.88 19.52 -1.01
CA LEU A 38 -6.51 19.69 -0.53
C LEU A 38 -5.63 18.70 -1.29
N SER A 39 -4.55 19.19 -1.87
CA SER A 39 -3.69 18.43 -2.76
C SER A 39 -2.52 17.79 -2.01
N GLU A 40 -1.95 16.72 -2.57
CA GLU A 40 -0.70 16.13 -2.09
C GLU A 40 0.41 17.18 -2.05
N GLY A 41 1.12 17.26 -0.91
CA GLY A 41 2.20 18.23 -0.69
C GLY A 41 1.72 19.65 -0.34
N GLU A 42 0.41 19.91 -0.35
CA GLU A 42 -0.14 21.21 0.03
C GLU A 42 0.13 21.50 1.51
N SER A 43 0.59 22.72 1.81
CA SER A 43 0.76 23.17 3.18
C SER A 43 -0.53 23.78 3.71
N LEU A 44 -1.00 23.27 4.85
CA LEU A 44 -2.13 23.86 5.57
C LEU A 44 -1.73 25.10 6.38
N GLY A 45 -0.45 25.47 6.38
CA GLY A 45 0.10 26.55 7.21
C GLY A 45 0.52 26.05 8.58
N HIS A 46 0.60 26.99 9.54
CA HIS A 46 1.01 26.72 10.90
C HIS A 46 -0.18 26.51 11.84
N GLU A 47 0.07 25.84 12.97
CA GLU A 47 -0.95 25.54 13.98
C GLU A 47 -1.75 26.80 14.44
N PRO A 48 -1.15 27.99 14.67
CA PRO A 48 -1.89 29.21 15.03
C PRO A 48 -2.94 29.60 13.97
N ASP A 49 -2.61 29.51 12.70
CA ASP A 49 -3.49 29.90 11.58
C ASP A 49 -4.72 28.98 11.52
N LEU A 50 -4.50 27.69 11.77
CA LEU A 50 -5.59 26.70 11.81
C LEU A 50 -6.47 26.86 13.06
N VAL A 51 -5.89 27.23 14.21
CA VAL A 51 -6.65 27.55 15.42
C VAL A 51 -7.63 28.70 15.15
N GLU A 52 -7.18 29.75 14.49
CA GLU A 52 -8.01 30.89 14.09
C GLU A 52 -9.06 30.49 13.05
N ARG A 53 -8.63 29.79 11.99
CA ARG A 53 -9.51 29.35 10.89
C ARG A 53 -10.66 28.47 11.35
N PHE A 54 -10.39 27.53 12.26
CA PHE A 54 -11.42 26.61 12.78
C PHE A 54 -12.13 27.09 14.02
N GLY A 55 -11.69 28.22 14.62
CA GLY A 55 -12.30 28.76 15.84
C GLY A 55 -12.24 27.79 17.02
N VAL A 56 -11.13 27.04 17.17
CA VAL A 56 -11.00 25.96 18.16
C VAL A 56 -9.82 26.21 19.13
N SER A 57 -9.78 25.45 20.21
CA SER A 57 -8.65 25.51 21.14
C SER A 57 -7.42 24.79 20.55
N ARG A 58 -6.22 25.25 20.87
CA ARG A 58 -4.96 24.59 20.50
C ARG A 58 -4.93 23.10 20.86
N PRO A 59 -5.36 22.66 22.07
CA PRO A 59 -5.42 21.24 22.38
C PRO A 59 -6.35 20.44 21.47
N SER A 60 -7.52 21.00 21.11
CA SER A 60 -8.47 20.31 20.20
C SER A 60 -7.90 20.18 18.80
N LEU A 61 -7.23 21.22 18.29
CA LEU A 61 -6.57 21.15 16.99
C LEU A 61 -5.43 20.12 16.99
N ARG A 62 -4.56 20.15 18.00
CA ARG A 62 -3.44 19.19 18.11
C ARG A 62 -3.92 17.74 18.13
N GLU A 63 -5.02 17.47 18.81
CA GLU A 63 -5.59 16.12 18.83
C GLU A 63 -6.16 15.72 17.46
N ALA A 64 -6.83 16.64 16.76
CA ALA A 64 -7.29 16.43 15.39
C ALA A 64 -6.12 16.14 14.43
N LEU A 65 -5.03 16.91 14.55
CA LEU A 65 -3.82 16.70 13.74
C LEU A 65 -3.15 15.34 14.04
N ARG A 66 -3.10 14.92 15.31
CA ARG A 66 -2.59 13.58 15.67
C ARG A 66 -3.42 12.45 15.05
N ILE A 67 -4.75 12.60 15.02
CA ILE A 67 -5.63 11.62 14.35
C ILE A 67 -5.26 11.52 12.87
N LEU A 68 -5.16 12.66 12.17
CA LEU A 68 -4.84 12.68 10.74
C LEU A 68 -3.40 12.22 10.44
N GLU A 69 -2.45 12.52 11.31
CA GLU A 69 -1.07 12.06 11.20
C GLU A 69 -0.99 10.53 11.40
N ALA A 70 -1.73 9.98 12.37
CA ALA A 70 -1.85 8.53 12.57
C ALA A 70 -2.53 7.82 11.38
N GLU A 71 -3.40 8.51 10.65
CA GLU A 71 -4.03 8.03 9.41
C GLU A 71 -3.13 8.24 8.17
N GLY A 72 -1.96 8.88 8.33
CA GLY A 72 -1.04 9.19 7.23
C GLY A 72 -1.54 10.27 6.27
N LEU A 73 -2.57 11.03 6.65
CA LEU A 73 -3.17 12.08 5.80
C LEU A 73 -2.44 13.42 5.91
N ILE A 74 -1.62 13.58 6.92
CA ILE A 74 -0.75 14.74 7.10
C ILE A 74 0.58 14.34 7.74
N SER A 75 1.57 15.23 7.63
CA SER A 75 2.77 15.22 8.47
C SER A 75 2.98 16.59 9.09
N VAL A 76 3.48 16.61 10.32
CA VAL A 76 3.82 17.86 11.04
C VAL A 76 5.32 18.06 10.96
N VAL A 77 5.77 18.99 10.11
CA VAL A 77 7.18 19.37 9.95
C VAL A 77 7.49 20.45 10.99
N ARG A 78 8.47 20.20 11.87
CA ARG A 78 8.90 21.14 12.91
C ARG A 78 9.94 22.12 12.36
N GLY A 79 9.96 23.34 12.88
CA GLY A 79 10.95 24.38 12.55
C GLY A 79 10.33 25.64 11.96
N MET A 80 11.18 26.64 11.66
CA MET A 80 10.76 27.96 11.18
C MET A 80 10.13 27.92 9.77
N LEU A 81 10.55 26.97 8.95
CA LEU A 81 9.98 26.64 7.63
C LEU A 81 9.06 25.43 7.68
N GLY A 82 8.68 24.99 8.90
CA GLY A 82 7.80 23.87 9.12
C GLY A 82 6.34 24.20 8.82
N GLY A 83 5.47 23.23 9.05
CA GLY A 83 4.03 23.38 8.83
C GLY A 83 3.36 22.03 8.79
N ILE A 84 2.10 22.03 8.42
CA ILE A 84 1.31 20.81 8.28
C ILE A 84 1.18 20.54 6.79
N VAL A 85 1.75 19.41 6.34
CA VAL A 85 1.76 18.99 4.93
C VAL A 85 0.74 17.89 4.71
N VAL A 86 -0.06 18.05 3.67
CA VAL A 86 -1.12 17.10 3.27
C VAL A 86 -0.53 15.93 2.51
N HIS A 87 -1.01 14.72 2.82
CA HIS A 87 -0.74 13.49 2.09
C HIS A 87 -2.04 12.83 1.66
N LYS A 88 -2.04 12.21 0.49
CA LYS A 88 -3.14 11.35 0.06
C LYS A 88 -3.02 9.98 0.74
N PRO A 89 -4.16 9.32 1.03
CA PRO A 89 -4.12 7.93 1.46
C PRO A 89 -3.33 7.09 0.45
N ASP A 90 -2.34 6.35 0.94
CA ASP A 90 -1.56 5.44 0.11
C ASP A 90 -1.72 3.98 0.54
N GLU A 91 -1.32 3.09 -0.35
CA GLU A 91 -1.40 1.65 -0.14
C GLU A 91 -0.46 1.17 0.98
N ARG A 92 0.61 1.92 1.27
CA ARG A 92 1.60 1.59 2.30
C ARG A 92 1.00 1.64 3.70
N MET A 93 0.11 2.61 3.97
CA MET A 93 -0.61 2.68 5.25
C MET A 93 -1.56 1.49 5.39
N THR A 94 -2.32 1.18 4.34
CA THR A 94 -3.22 0.02 4.31
C THR A 94 -2.45 -1.28 4.50
N ALA A 95 -1.33 -1.45 3.79
CA ALA A 95 -0.46 -2.62 3.89
C ALA A 95 0.13 -2.78 5.30
N ARG A 96 0.56 -1.68 5.94
CA ARG A 96 1.07 -1.70 7.31
C ARG A 96 0.02 -2.19 8.30
N THR A 97 -1.20 -1.67 8.22
CA THR A 97 -2.31 -2.10 9.09
C THR A 97 -2.68 -3.56 8.82
N ALA A 98 -2.78 -3.96 7.56
CA ALA A 98 -3.05 -5.35 7.18
C ALA A 98 -1.95 -6.29 7.70
N ALA A 99 -0.68 -5.91 7.58
CA ALA A 99 0.43 -6.69 8.07
C ALA A 99 0.38 -6.94 9.58
N LEU A 100 -0.01 -5.93 10.39
CA LEU A 100 -0.24 -6.11 11.82
C LEU A 100 -1.34 -7.14 12.11
N VAL A 101 -2.44 -7.11 11.35
CA VAL A 101 -3.53 -8.09 11.50
C VAL A 101 -3.07 -9.49 11.10
N LEU A 102 -2.34 -9.62 9.98
CA LEU A 102 -1.81 -10.89 9.51
C LEU A 102 -0.81 -11.47 10.53
N GLN A 103 0.07 -10.64 11.08
CA GLN A 103 1.01 -11.04 12.13
C GLN A 103 0.29 -11.51 13.40
N ALA A 104 -0.71 -10.74 13.87
CA ALA A 104 -1.51 -11.13 15.04
C ALA A 104 -2.25 -12.45 14.85
N ARG A 105 -2.55 -12.83 13.60
CA ARG A 105 -3.16 -14.11 13.22
C ARG A 105 -2.15 -15.21 12.90
N ASN A 106 -0.86 -14.94 13.03
CA ASN A 106 0.23 -15.86 12.66
C ASN A 106 0.16 -16.32 11.20
N VAL A 107 -0.30 -15.45 10.30
CA VAL A 107 -0.37 -15.75 8.87
C VAL A 107 1.04 -15.84 8.29
N SER A 108 1.30 -16.88 7.50
CA SER A 108 2.59 -17.08 6.87
C SER A 108 2.76 -16.23 5.60
N LEU A 109 4.01 -15.93 5.23
CA LEU A 109 4.30 -15.29 3.95
C LEU A 109 3.81 -16.14 2.77
N ALA A 110 3.80 -17.46 2.91
CA ALA A 110 3.26 -18.38 1.90
C ALA A 110 1.78 -18.16 1.62
N ASP A 111 0.98 -17.94 2.64
CA ASP A 111 -0.45 -17.66 2.53
C ASP A 111 -0.72 -16.34 1.78
N VAL A 112 0.02 -15.26 2.12
CA VAL A 112 -0.09 -13.98 1.40
C VAL A 112 0.31 -14.13 -0.08
N PHE A 113 1.35 -14.92 -0.34
CA PHE A 113 1.78 -15.18 -1.72
C PHE A 113 0.77 -16.03 -2.49
N GLU A 114 0.11 -16.98 -1.83
CA GLU A 114 -0.98 -17.78 -2.41
C GLU A 114 -2.14 -16.86 -2.81
N ALA A 115 -2.55 -15.91 -1.97
CA ALA A 115 -3.59 -14.93 -2.30
C ALA A 115 -3.25 -14.15 -3.58
N ARG A 116 -2.00 -13.68 -3.74
CA ARG A 116 -1.54 -13.05 -4.99
C ARG A 116 -1.64 -13.99 -6.18
N SER A 117 -1.25 -15.26 -5.99
CA SER A 117 -1.26 -16.27 -7.03
C SER A 117 -2.68 -16.64 -7.52
N LEU A 118 -3.70 -16.36 -6.72
CA LEU A 118 -5.10 -16.47 -7.10
C LEU A 118 -5.59 -15.24 -7.86
N LEU A 119 -5.18 -14.03 -7.46
CA LEU A 119 -5.69 -12.77 -7.99
C LEU A 119 -5.05 -12.39 -9.33
N GLU A 120 -3.72 -12.45 -9.44
CA GLU A 120 -3.00 -11.94 -10.60
C GLU A 120 -3.33 -12.67 -11.90
N PRO A 121 -3.46 -14.03 -11.98
CA PRO A 121 -3.82 -14.72 -13.20
C PRO A 121 -5.20 -14.33 -13.74
N ILE A 122 -6.15 -14.02 -12.85
CA ILE A 122 -7.49 -13.55 -13.24
C ILE A 122 -7.38 -12.15 -13.86
N ALA A 123 -6.61 -11.24 -13.27
CA ALA A 123 -6.35 -9.92 -13.83
C ALA A 123 -5.70 -10.03 -15.23
N VAL A 124 -4.71 -10.92 -15.40
CA VAL A 124 -4.07 -11.21 -16.69
C VAL A 124 -5.10 -11.61 -17.75
N ARG A 125 -6.03 -12.50 -17.41
CA ARG A 125 -7.10 -12.91 -18.33
C ARG A 125 -7.95 -11.74 -18.79
N VAL A 126 -8.34 -10.86 -17.84
CA VAL A 126 -9.12 -9.64 -18.13
C VAL A 126 -8.34 -8.73 -19.08
N VAL A 127 -7.08 -8.44 -18.78
CA VAL A 127 -6.20 -7.59 -19.62
C VAL A 127 -6.06 -8.17 -21.02
N ALA A 128 -5.77 -9.47 -21.14
CA ALA A 128 -5.60 -10.13 -22.44
C ALA A 128 -6.88 -10.19 -23.28
N SER A 129 -8.05 -10.14 -22.62
CA SER A 129 -9.37 -10.11 -23.30
C SER A 129 -9.80 -8.69 -23.68
N SER A 130 -9.14 -7.64 -23.17
CA SER A 130 -9.55 -6.25 -23.36
C SER A 130 -9.26 -5.75 -24.78
N ARG A 131 -9.97 -4.70 -25.20
CA ARG A 131 -9.67 -3.98 -26.46
C ARG A 131 -8.34 -3.24 -26.39
N SER A 132 -7.93 -2.80 -25.19
CA SER A 132 -6.68 -2.08 -24.90
C SER A 132 -5.47 -3.01 -24.71
N ARG A 133 -5.59 -4.33 -24.88
CA ARG A 133 -4.52 -5.30 -24.63
C ARG A 133 -3.17 -5.01 -25.30
N ARG A 134 -3.18 -4.34 -26.48
CA ARG A 134 -1.94 -3.95 -27.17
C ARG A 134 -1.24 -2.78 -26.49
N SER A 135 -2.01 -1.78 -26.02
CA SER A 135 -1.48 -0.67 -25.21
C SER A 135 -0.94 -1.19 -23.89
N ALA A 136 -1.74 -2.00 -23.18
CA ALA A 136 -1.34 -2.67 -21.96
C ALA A 136 -0.02 -3.45 -22.11
N ALA A 137 0.10 -4.21 -23.21
CA ALA A 137 1.34 -4.92 -23.51
C ALA A 137 2.53 -3.97 -23.79
N ALA A 138 2.32 -2.80 -24.37
CA ALA A 138 3.37 -1.82 -24.58
C ALA A 138 3.86 -1.20 -23.26
N GLU A 139 2.94 -0.86 -22.36
CA GLU A 139 3.23 -0.37 -21.03
C GLU A 139 4.02 -1.39 -20.19
N LEU A 140 3.57 -2.64 -20.17
CA LEU A 140 4.29 -3.72 -19.48
C LEU A 140 5.69 -3.96 -20.04
N ARG A 141 5.89 -3.84 -21.37
CA ARG A 141 7.23 -3.94 -21.97
C ARG A 141 8.15 -2.81 -21.51
N GLN A 142 7.61 -1.62 -21.24
CA GLN A 142 8.44 -0.54 -20.69
C GLN A 142 8.94 -0.91 -19.31
N LEU A 143 8.07 -1.42 -18.42
CA LEU A 143 8.47 -1.87 -17.09
C LEU A 143 9.50 -3.01 -17.13
N ILE A 144 9.35 -3.96 -18.07
CA ILE A 144 10.37 -5.01 -18.28
C ILE A 144 11.73 -4.40 -18.68
N ARG A 145 11.77 -3.37 -19.53
CA ARG A 145 13.03 -2.69 -19.88
C ARG A 145 13.69 -2.04 -18.66
N ASP A 146 12.90 -1.50 -17.76
CA ASP A 146 13.42 -0.91 -16.52
C ASP A 146 13.98 -1.99 -15.60
N GLU A 147 13.32 -3.16 -15.46
CA GLU A 147 13.87 -4.31 -14.74
C GLU A 147 15.17 -4.84 -15.35
N VAL A 148 15.27 -4.89 -16.68
CA VAL A 148 16.49 -5.32 -17.38
C VAL A 148 17.68 -4.44 -17.05
N ARG A 149 17.49 -3.12 -16.93
CA ARG A 149 18.55 -2.17 -16.55
C ARG A 149 19.05 -2.40 -15.13
N LEU A 150 18.18 -2.92 -14.25
CA LEU A 150 18.44 -3.18 -12.84
C LEU A 150 18.83 -4.63 -12.54
N ILE A 151 19.04 -5.45 -13.57
CA ILE A 151 19.25 -6.90 -13.39
C ILE A 151 20.47 -7.26 -12.53
N MET A 152 21.47 -6.37 -12.47
CA MET A 152 22.67 -6.53 -11.66
C MET A 152 22.57 -5.80 -10.31
N ASP A 153 21.51 -5.03 -10.11
CA ASP A 153 21.20 -4.30 -8.88
C ASP A 153 20.02 -4.96 -8.16
N PRO A 154 20.25 -5.77 -7.10
CA PRO A 154 19.18 -6.44 -6.37
C PRO A 154 18.23 -5.46 -5.67
N ASP A 155 18.76 -4.35 -5.16
CA ASP A 155 17.99 -3.38 -4.39
C ASP A 155 17.05 -2.57 -5.30
N GLY A 156 17.49 -2.26 -6.50
CA GLY A 156 16.65 -1.60 -7.52
C GLY A 156 15.69 -2.56 -8.23
N PHE A 157 16.10 -3.82 -8.46
CA PHE A 157 15.28 -4.81 -9.16
C PHE A 157 14.01 -5.17 -8.42
N GLY A 158 14.07 -5.37 -7.11
CA GLY A 158 12.90 -5.73 -6.29
C GLY A 158 11.74 -4.75 -6.44
N PRO A 159 11.94 -3.44 -6.20
CA PRO A 159 10.92 -2.42 -6.43
C PRO A 159 10.44 -2.33 -7.88
N ALA A 160 11.32 -2.51 -8.87
CA ALA A 160 10.93 -2.50 -10.29
C ALA A 160 10.01 -3.68 -10.61
N ASN A 161 10.33 -4.87 -10.12
CA ASN A 161 9.50 -6.07 -10.27
C ASN A 161 8.15 -5.92 -9.57
N ALA A 162 8.09 -5.35 -8.37
CA ALA A 162 6.84 -5.05 -7.69
C ALA A 162 5.95 -4.13 -8.54
N ARG A 163 6.50 -3.06 -9.13
CA ARG A 163 5.76 -2.16 -10.03
C ARG A 163 5.19 -2.88 -11.25
N PHE A 164 5.91 -3.86 -11.82
CA PHE A 164 5.37 -4.66 -12.92
C PHE A 164 4.10 -5.42 -12.50
N HIS A 165 4.11 -6.10 -11.37
CA HIS A 165 2.96 -6.85 -10.84
C HIS A 165 1.77 -5.93 -10.53
N GLU A 166 2.02 -4.80 -9.89
CA GLU A 166 0.99 -3.81 -9.57
C GLU A 166 0.32 -3.24 -10.83
N HIS A 167 1.14 -2.82 -11.79
CA HIS A 167 0.64 -2.25 -13.04
C HIS A 167 -0.13 -3.29 -13.86
N LEU A 168 0.32 -4.54 -13.88
CA LEU A 168 -0.38 -5.65 -14.52
C LEU A 168 -1.81 -5.79 -13.98
N VAL A 169 -2.01 -5.73 -12.67
CA VAL A 169 -3.34 -5.81 -12.06
C VAL A 169 -4.16 -4.54 -12.34
N ALA A 170 -3.53 -3.36 -12.27
CA ALA A 170 -4.19 -2.07 -12.54
C ALA A 170 -4.77 -2.01 -13.96
N LEU A 171 -4.08 -2.59 -14.94
CA LEU A 171 -4.53 -2.68 -16.33
C LEU A 171 -5.83 -3.50 -16.50
N ALA A 172 -6.23 -4.29 -15.52
CA ALA A 172 -7.54 -4.96 -15.52
C ALA A 172 -8.72 -3.99 -15.30
N GLY A 173 -8.45 -2.73 -14.88
CA GLY A 173 -9.45 -1.68 -14.77
C GLY A 173 -10.33 -1.74 -13.52
N ASN A 174 -10.07 -2.65 -12.58
CA ASN A 174 -10.79 -2.75 -11.32
C ASN A 174 -9.97 -2.10 -10.19
N GLN A 175 -10.34 -0.88 -9.79
CA GLN A 175 -9.61 -0.11 -8.78
C GLN A 175 -9.55 -0.81 -7.41
N THR A 176 -10.62 -1.49 -6.99
CA THR A 176 -10.63 -2.25 -5.73
C THR A 176 -9.61 -3.38 -5.78
N LEU A 177 -9.58 -4.12 -6.89
CA LEU A 177 -8.59 -5.19 -7.09
C LEU A 177 -7.17 -4.63 -7.12
N THR A 178 -6.97 -3.47 -7.73
CA THR A 178 -5.67 -2.77 -7.75
C THR A 178 -5.20 -2.46 -6.34
N ILE A 179 -6.04 -1.86 -5.50
CA ILE A 179 -5.69 -1.53 -4.09
C ILE A 179 -5.36 -2.80 -3.30
N VAL A 180 -6.14 -3.85 -3.44
CA VAL A 180 -5.88 -5.14 -2.77
C VAL A 180 -4.54 -5.73 -3.22
N ALA A 181 -4.25 -5.72 -4.53
CA ALA A 181 -2.99 -6.23 -5.07
C ALA A 181 -1.79 -5.41 -4.58
N GLN A 182 -1.89 -4.07 -4.56
CA GLN A 182 -0.87 -3.18 -4.04
C GLN A 182 -0.58 -3.45 -2.56
N MET A 183 -1.63 -3.60 -1.75
CA MET A 183 -1.50 -3.97 -0.34
C MET A 183 -0.76 -5.30 -0.15
N LEU A 184 -1.13 -6.34 -0.89
CA LEU A 184 -0.46 -7.65 -0.80
C LEU A 184 1.00 -7.58 -1.30
N ASN A 185 1.26 -6.82 -2.36
CA ASN A 185 2.60 -6.60 -2.89
C ASN A 185 3.51 -5.91 -1.87
N GLU A 186 3.02 -4.86 -1.20
CA GLU A 186 3.78 -4.15 -0.18
C GLU A 186 4.10 -5.06 1.02
N VAL A 187 3.13 -5.89 1.47
CA VAL A 187 3.37 -6.88 2.53
C VAL A 187 4.47 -7.86 2.13
N VAL A 188 4.42 -8.39 0.89
CA VAL A 188 5.44 -9.32 0.38
C VAL A 188 6.79 -8.62 0.25
N ALA A 189 6.83 -7.40 -0.30
CA ALA A 189 8.07 -6.66 -0.50
C ALA A 189 8.79 -6.40 0.83
N ARG A 190 8.07 -5.97 1.86
CA ARG A 190 8.62 -5.76 3.21
C ARG A 190 9.15 -7.06 3.80
N ALA A 191 8.38 -8.14 3.73
CA ALA A 191 8.79 -9.43 4.25
C ALA A 191 10.03 -9.98 3.52
N VAL A 192 10.09 -9.84 2.19
CA VAL A 192 11.25 -10.24 1.38
C VAL A 192 12.48 -9.41 1.73
N THR A 193 12.34 -8.09 1.90
CA THR A 193 13.44 -7.21 2.31
C THR A 193 13.98 -7.60 3.67
N ALA A 194 13.11 -7.84 4.67
CA ALA A 194 13.50 -8.27 6.00
C ALA A 194 14.27 -9.60 5.96
N ILE A 195 13.82 -10.57 5.14
CA ILE A 195 14.48 -11.87 4.98
C ILE A 195 15.82 -11.71 4.22
N SER A 196 15.89 -10.84 3.21
CA SER A 196 17.11 -10.62 2.42
C SER A 196 18.25 -10.04 3.26
N LYS A 197 17.96 -9.16 4.20
CA LYS A 197 18.94 -8.63 5.18
C LYS A 197 19.59 -9.75 6.01
N THR A 198 18.92 -10.89 6.19
CA THR A 198 19.48 -12.05 6.90
C THR A 198 20.34 -12.96 6.01
N GLY A 199 20.54 -12.63 4.74
CA GLY A 199 21.28 -13.44 3.76
C GLY A 199 20.58 -14.75 3.36
N ALA A 200 19.33 -14.95 3.75
CA ALA A 200 18.60 -16.20 3.56
C ALA A 200 17.98 -16.37 2.16
N ILE A 201 17.85 -15.30 1.38
CA ILE A 201 17.40 -15.36 -0.01
C ILE A 201 18.60 -15.17 -0.93
N ARG A 202 18.93 -16.22 -1.70
CA ARG A 202 19.88 -16.09 -2.81
C ARG A 202 19.15 -15.55 -4.04
N ASP A 203 19.00 -14.26 -4.11
CA ASP A 203 18.54 -13.61 -5.36
C ASP A 203 19.73 -13.50 -6.32
N SER A 204 19.75 -14.35 -7.34
CA SER A 204 20.80 -14.33 -8.36
C SER A 204 20.34 -13.65 -9.63
N ALA A 205 21.27 -13.00 -10.36
CA ALA A 205 20.98 -12.45 -11.69
C ALA A 205 20.36 -13.50 -12.63
N ALA A 206 20.66 -14.80 -12.45
CA ALA A 206 20.06 -15.89 -13.20
C ALA A 206 18.56 -16.05 -12.86
N THR A 207 18.18 -15.91 -11.60
CA THR A 207 16.78 -15.94 -11.14
C THR A 207 16.02 -14.76 -11.72
N ARG A 208 16.58 -13.55 -11.64
CA ARG A 208 15.99 -12.34 -12.23
C ARG A 208 15.79 -12.47 -13.74
N ARG A 209 16.78 -12.98 -14.47
CA ARG A 209 16.63 -13.27 -15.92
C ARG A 209 15.52 -14.26 -16.24
N ARG A 210 15.28 -15.25 -15.37
CA ARG A 210 14.15 -16.19 -15.55
C ARG A 210 12.81 -15.50 -15.37
N ALA A 211 12.69 -14.63 -14.36
CA ALA A 211 11.49 -13.83 -14.12
C ALA A 211 11.18 -12.94 -15.34
N ILE A 212 12.16 -12.19 -15.82
CA ILE A 212 12.04 -11.33 -17.01
C ILE A 212 11.57 -12.11 -18.23
N ARG A 213 12.20 -13.26 -18.55
CA ARG A 213 11.75 -14.10 -19.70
C ARG A 213 10.31 -14.56 -19.54
N SER A 214 9.87 -14.85 -18.32
CA SER A 214 8.48 -15.23 -18.06
C SER A 214 7.52 -14.06 -18.28
N GLN A 215 7.89 -12.86 -17.87
CA GLN A 215 7.13 -11.62 -18.11
C GLN A 215 7.05 -11.29 -19.60
N GLU A 216 8.16 -11.40 -20.35
CA GLU A 216 8.18 -11.21 -21.81
C GLU A 216 7.22 -12.17 -22.52
N ARG A 217 7.20 -13.45 -22.11
CA ARG A 217 6.26 -14.44 -22.62
C ARG A 217 4.82 -14.08 -22.31
N LEU A 218 4.54 -13.65 -21.06
CA LEU A 218 3.22 -13.17 -20.66
C LEU A 218 2.75 -12.03 -21.55
N VAL A 219 3.57 -10.99 -21.70
CA VAL A 219 3.24 -9.79 -22.49
C VAL A 219 2.98 -10.14 -23.97
N SER A 220 3.70 -11.13 -24.51
CA SER A 220 3.46 -11.63 -25.85
C SER A 220 2.09 -12.31 -25.98
N LEU A 221 1.67 -13.07 -24.97
CA LEU A 221 0.36 -13.72 -24.92
C LEU A 221 -0.78 -12.71 -24.78
N ILE A 222 -0.58 -11.68 -23.94
CA ILE A 222 -1.53 -10.56 -23.76
C ILE A 222 -1.71 -9.83 -25.11
N ALA A 223 -0.62 -9.40 -25.74
CA ALA A 223 -0.67 -8.69 -27.02
C ALA A 223 -1.41 -9.48 -28.10
N ALA A 224 -1.22 -10.81 -28.12
CA ALA A 224 -1.89 -11.72 -29.04
C ALA A 224 -3.36 -12.02 -28.68
N GLY A 225 -3.87 -11.53 -27.53
CA GLY A 225 -5.23 -11.78 -27.06
C GLY A 225 -5.48 -13.24 -26.63
N LYS A 226 -4.42 -14.00 -26.31
CA LYS A 226 -4.50 -15.41 -25.90
C LYS A 226 -4.81 -15.51 -24.40
N ALA A 227 -5.99 -15.05 -23.98
CA ALA A 227 -6.36 -14.84 -22.58
C ALA A 227 -6.19 -16.09 -21.70
N ALA A 228 -6.69 -17.25 -22.12
CA ALA A 228 -6.56 -18.49 -21.35
C ALA A 228 -5.09 -18.95 -21.22
N ALA A 229 -4.30 -18.80 -22.29
CA ALA A 229 -2.89 -19.16 -22.28
C ALA A 229 -2.06 -18.19 -21.41
N ALA A 230 -2.40 -16.88 -21.43
CA ALA A 230 -1.77 -15.87 -20.59
C ALA A 230 -2.04 -16.14 -19.11
N GLU A 231 -3.30 -16.42 -18.75
CA GLU A 231 -3.69 -16.79 -17.38
C GLU A 231 -2.95 -18.05 -16.91
N ALA A 232 -2.95 -19.12 -17.69
CA ALA A 232 -2.29 -20.37 -17.32
C ALA A 232 -0.78 -20.19 -17.17
N HIS A 233 -0.14 -19.43 -18.07
CA HIS A 233 1.28 -19.10 -18.00
C HIS A 233 1.60 -18.34 -16.71
N TRP A 234 0.80 -17.32 -16.37
CA TRP A 234 1.03 -16.51 -15.19
C TRP A 234 0.79 -17.28 -13.89
N ARG A 235 -0.22 -18.14 -13.86
CA ARG A 235 -0.45 -19.06 -12.73
C ARG A 235 0.75 -19.96 -12.48
N THR A 236 1.34 -20.52 -13.54
CA THR A 236 2.56 -21.33 -13.45
C THR A 236 3.75 -20.48 -12.95
N HIS A 237 3.92 -19.27 -13.48
CA HIS A 237 4.95 -18.34 -13.04
C HIS A 237 4.85 -18.06 -11.53
N MET A 238 3.68 -17.66 -11.04
CA MET A 238 3.44 -17.37 -9.63
C MET A 238 3.72 -18.58 -8.73
N THR A 239 3.33 -19.77 -9.17
CA THR A 239 3.64 -21.01 -8.43
C THR A 239 5.15 -21.27 -8.32
N ILE A 240 5.89 -21.06 -9.42
CA ILE A 240 7.37 -21.25 -9.43
C ILE A 240 8.05 -20.21 -8.54
N VAL A 241 7.67 -18.93 -8.69
CA VAL A 241 8.24 -17.85 -7.88
C VAL A 241 7.93 -18.07 -6.39
N GLY A 242 6.70 -18.46 -6.06
CA GLY A 242 6.32 -18.81 -4.70
C GLY A 242 7.20 -19.91 -4.12
N ARG A 243 7.43 -21.00 -4.86
CA ARG A 243 8.33 -22.07 -4.43
C ARG A 243 9.77 -21.59 -4.20
N VAL A 244 10.30 -20.74 -5.08
CA VAL A 244 11.67 -20.24 -4.98
C VAL A 244 11.82 -19.31 -3.77
N LEU A 245 10.89 -18.37 -3.58
CA LEU A 245 10.92 -17.43 -2.46
C LEU A 245 10.63 -18.10 -1.12
N LEU A 246 9.79 -19.13 -1.12
CA LEU A 246 9.28 -19.77 0.08
C LEU A 246 10.00 -21.07 0.44
N ALA A 247 10.81 -21.67 -0.49
CA ALA A 247 11.46 -22.96 -0.31
C ALA A 247 12.32 -23.03 0.96
N GLN A 248 12.79 -21.90 1.47
CA GLN A 248 13.63 -21.84 2.68
C GLN A 248 12.86 -21.38 3.93
N ARG A 249 11.67 -20.73 3.79
CA ARG A 249 10.90 -20.15 4.91
C ARG A 249 9.39 -20.09 4.68
N ALA A 250 8.79 -21.08 4.08
CA ALA A 250 7.32 -21.13 3.83
C ALA A 250 6.47 -20.92 5.11
N ARG A 251 7.03 -21.19 6.28
CA ARG A 251 6.38 -21.02 7.59
C ARG A 251 6.79 -19.75 8.34
N THR A 252 7.57 -18.86 7.71
CA THR A 252 7.91 -17.58 8.38
C THR A 252 6.64 -16.78 8.56
N VAL A 253 6.25 -16.56 9.80
CA VAL A 253 5.21 -15.59 10.17
C VAL A 253 5.70 -14.22 9.75
N ILE A 254 4.80 -13.40 9.23
CA ILE A 254 5.10 -12.04 8.84
C ILE A 254 5.51 -11.28 10.10
N ASP A 255 6.80 -10.95 10.21
CA ASP A 255 7.33 -10.08 11.25
C ASP A 255 7.77 -8.77 10.61
N LEU A 256 6.97 -7.73 10.79
CA LEU A 256 7.21 -6.38 10.26
C LEU A 256 7.53 -5.38 11.36
N MET A 257 7.76 -5.87 12.60
CA MET A 257 8.00 -5.00 13.77
C MET A 257 9.47 -4.62 13.93
N HIS A 258 10.38 -5.17 13.14
CA HIS A 258 11.77 -4.73 13.13
C HIS A 258 11.86 -3.40 12.37
N HIS A 259 11.87 -2.33 13.13
CA HIS A 259 12.19 -1.00 12.64
C HIS A 259 13.71 -0.84 12.66
N ASP A 260 14.28 -0.40 11.54
CA ASP A 260 15.61 0.23 11.54
C ASP A 260 15.51 1.63 12.12
#